data_b97030b1ab30c541cdc40ad6e79c3f40
#
_entry.id   b97030b1ab30c541cdc40ad6e79c3f40
#
_cell.length_a   1.000
_cell.length_b   1.000
_cell.length_c   1.000
_cell.angle_alpha   90.00
_cell.angle_beta   90.00
_cell.angle_gamma   90.00
#
_symmetry.space_group_name_H-M   'P 1'
#
loop_
_entity.id
_entity.type
_entity.pdbx_description
1 polymer ?
#
loop_
_entity_poly.entity_id
_entity_poly.type
_entity_poly.pdbx_seq_one_letter_code
_entity_poly.pdbx_strand_id
1 'polypeptide(L)'
;MQPPLRPLSRRTLLKGAGAAVVGSALFTDEHTPAGGGSTTRYVSVFGSDSGAGTEAAPWRSLARVRAALRKGELRRGDAVLLKRGDTFFGSLHEPSIQGTAGLFTVGAYGTGPRPKVSGYKISKAAWSQHAKGIWKLDITARSGQYRGNTAAPSTNVGFLKVAGLIRGWKRTNVEALENQWDFYSDETFLYVTSSFAPGDGVAIAVQQDGVRPASHSILDGIHIEGHGAHGIATGGSVNIRIRNCRLEDLGGSQLASDGTRYGNGVEVWIGASNIVIENSTIRECYDVAFTMQGTATKEAKAWTDIHFRNNRVENCNQTFEMWSAGEATPGSGHIRCMFSHNICMNAGYSWAATLRPDREGTGTHILTYDTELPMDVEVTRNQFIGARDSYINISGDKKAPKGLNLHHNVIKLGPGTKTAYGSAETIELAARWQARTGKEHGSTFGVLTTDRCEA
;
A
#
# COMPACT_ATOMS: atom_id res chain seq x y z
N MET A 1 -25.39 30.46 -4.67
CA MET A 1 -25.50 29.01 -4.49
C MET A 1 -24.20 28.41 -5.03
N GLN A 2 -23.34 27.89 -4.17
CA GLN A 2 -22.20 27.11 -4.61
C GLN A 2 -22.70 25.73 -5.04
N PRO A 3 -22.14 25.12 -6.10
CA PRO A 3 -22.47 23.75 -6.46
C PRO A 3 -22.02 22.81 -5.35
N PRO A 4 -22.70 21.67 -5.13
CA PRO A 4 -22.30 20.69 -4.13
C PRO A 4 -20.88 20.20 -4.42
N LEU A 5 -20.03 20.25 -3.41
CA LEU A 5 -18.69 19.68 -3.43
C LEU A 5 -18.81 18.20 -3.86
N ARG A 6 -18.18 17.85 -4.95
CA ARG A 6 -18.02 16.44 -5.35
C ARG A 6 -17.34 15.70 -4.19
N PRO A 7 -17.74 14.47 -3.86
CA PRO A 7 -17.07 13.69 -2.83
C PRO A 7 -15.60 13.54 -3.22
N LEU A 8 -14.72 14.06 -2.38
CA LEU A 8 -13.32 14.35 -2.67
C LEU A 8 -12.40 13.15 -2.69
N SER A 9 -12.89 11.95 -2.49
CA SER A 9 -11.99 10.85 -2.29
C SER A 9 -12.09 9.80 -3.39
N ARG A 10 -11.26 9.91 -4.39
CA ARG A 10 -10.95 8.83 -5.33
C ARG A 10 -10.22 7.64 -4.67
N ARG A 11 -10.13 7.58 -3.35
CA ARG A 11 -9.16 6.71 -2.70
C ARG A 11 -9.62 6.01 -1.46
N THR A 12 -10.86 6.05 -1.18
CA THR A 12 -11.32 5.61 0.08
C THR A 12 -12.04 4.30 -0.05
N LEU A 13 -11.45 3.21 0.44
CA LEU A 13 -12.21 2.04 0.80
C LEU A 13 -11.57 0.70 0.65
N LEU A 14 -11.65 -0.13 1.60
CA LEU A 14 -11.77 -1.53 1.62
C LEU A 14 -10.96 -2.35 2.53
N LYS A 15 -11.37 -3.21 3.29
CA LYS A 15 -11.64 -4.55 3.54
C LYS A 15 -11.42 -5.18 4.80
N GLY A 16 -11.57 -6.19 4.87
CA GLY A 16 -11.80 -7.20 5.41
C GLY A 16 -11.51 -8.41 5.92
N ALA A 17 -11.24 -9.49 6.22
CA ALA A 17 -11.43 -10.56 6.96
C ALA A 17 -10.87 -11.84 7.15
N GLY A 18 -10.86 -12.72 7.52
CA GLY A 18 -10.84 -13.75 8.13
C GLY A 18 -10.53 -15.10 8.28
N ALA A 19 -10.33 -16.20 8.49
CA ALA A 19 -9.59 -17.42 8.44
C ALA A 19 -10.43 -18.70 8.38
N ALA A 20 -10.04 -19.64 7.60
CA ALA A 20 -10.21 -21.07 7.86
C ALA A 20 -8.97 -21.80 7.36
N VAL A 21 -8.47 -22.72 8.15
CA VAL A 21 -7.39 -23.61 7.77
C VAL A 21 -7.93 -24.65 6.80
N VAL A 22 -7.42 -24.67 5.57
CA VAL A 22 -7.54 -25.84 4.67
C VAL A 22 -6.20 -26.07 4.02
N GLY A 23 -5.82 -27.33 3.96
CA GLY A 23 -4.51 -27.85 3.66
C GLY A 23 -3.78 -27.22 2.48
N SER A 24 -2.53 -26.92 2.71
CA SER A 24 -1.54 -26.48 1.74
C SER A 24 -1.25 -27.63 0.77
N ALA A 25 -1.71 -27.54 -0.46
CA ALA A 25 -1.04 -28.22 -1.54
C ALA A 25 0.32 -27.53 -1.75
N LEU A 26 1.38 -28.22 -1.39
CA LEU A 26 2.75 -27.80 -1.64
C LEU A 26 2.98 -27.81 -3.15
N PHE A 27 2.89 -26.68 -3.79
CA PHE A 27 3.59 -26.46 -5.04
C PHE A 27 5.05 -26.19 -4.70
N THR A 28 5.86 -27.19 -4.86
CA THR A 28 7.32 -27.03 -4.90
C THR A 28 7.65 -26.26 -6.17
N ASP A 29 7.84 -24.94 -6.05
CA ASP A 29 8.53 -24.16 -7.06
C ASP A 29 10.01 -24.59 -7.06
N GLU A 30 10.32 -25.63 -7.82
CA GLU A 30 11.70 -25.92 -8.16
C GLU A 30 12.27 -24.75 -8.95
N HIS A 31 13.16 -24.04 -8.33
CA HIS A 31 13.97 -23.01 -8.93
C HIS A 31 14.94 -23.69 -9.93
N THR A 32 14.43 -24.02 -11.12
CA THR A 32 15.27 -24.52 -12.21
C THR A 32 16.00 -23.30 -12.78
N PRO A 33 17.34 -23.19 -12.63
CA PRO A 33 18.09 -22.12 -13.25
C PRO A 33 18.04 -22.34 -14.77
N ALA A 34 17.41 -21.42 -15.48
CA ALA A 34 17.49 -21.36 -16.93
C ALA A 34 18.96 -21.15 -17.34
N GLY A 35 19.45 -21.96 -18.25
CA GLY A 35 20.84 -22.07 -18.67
C GLY A 35 21.49 -20.78 -19.20
N GLY A 36 22.14 -20.12 -18.32
CA GLY A 36 23.02 -18.97 -18.39
C GLY A 36 23.24 -18.59 -16.94
N GLY A 37 24.49 -18.58 -16.44
CA GLY A 37 24.79 -18.50 -15.01
C GLY A 37 24.12 -17.33 -14.33
N SER A 38 23.05 -17.57 -13.56
CA SER A 38 22.35 -16.54 -12.75
C SER A 38 23.29 -15.99 -11.68
N THR A 39 23.29 -14.69 -11.53
CA THR A 39 24.12 -13.98 -10.55
C THR A 39 23.32 -13.64 -9.32
N THR A 40 23.78 -14.03 -8.14
CA THR A 40 23.24 -13.56 -6.86
C THR A 40 24.15 -12.50 -6.26
N ARG A 41 23.55 -11.39 -5.83
CA ARG A 41 24.22 -10.32 -5.07
C ARG A 41 23.61 -10.19 -3.69
N TYR A 42 24.46 -9.97 -2.72
CA TYR A 42 24.11 -9.85 -1.31
C TYR A 42 24.28 -8.40 -0.85
N VAL A 43 23.36 -7.92 -0.03
CA VAL A 43 23.37 -6.54 0.48
C VAL A 43 23.19 -6.57 1.99
N SER A 44 24.08 -5.89 2.71
CA SER A 44 24.00 -5.69 4.17
C SER A 44 24.44 -4.27 4.51
N VAL A 45 23.80 -3.63 5.50
CA VAL A 45 24.19 -2.28 5.95
C VAL A 45 25.63 -2.22 6.49
N PHE A 46 26.22 -3.35 6.81
CA PHE A 46 27.63 -3.48 7.21
C PHE A 46 28.58 -3.77 6.03
N GLY A 47 28.04 -3.89 4.81
CA GLY A 47 28.81 -4.13 3.59
C GLY A 47 29.51 -2.88 3.03
N SER A 48 29.99 -2.99 1.79
CA SER A 48 30.63 -1.88 1.05
C SER A 48 30.12 -1.84 -0.39
N ASP A 49 29.75 -0.64 -0.88
CA ASP A 49 29.29 -0.49 -2.27
C ASP A 49 30.42 -0.67 -3.31
N SER A 50 31.69 -0.69 -2.87
CA SER A 50 32.84 -1.11 -3.66
C SER A 50 33.14 -2.62 -3.57
N GLY A 51 32.43 -3.38 -2.71
CA GLY A 51 32.58 -4.81 -2.56
C GLY A 51 32.09 -5.61 -3.76
N ALA A 52 32.45 -6.88 -3.81
CA ALA A 52 32.07 -7.78 -4.89
C ALA A 52 30.57 -8.13 -4.94
N GLY A 53 29.83 -7.86 -3.86
CA GLY A 53 28.41 -8.23 -3.74
C GLY A 53 28.21 -9.73 -3.47
N THR A 54 29.24 -10.45 -3.03
CA THR A 54 29.13 -11.81 -2.53
C THR A 54 28.62 -11.81 -1.08
N GLU A 55 28.22 -12.95 -0.54
CA GLU A 55 27.78 -13.03 0.85
C GLU A 55 28.89 -12.63 1.84
N ALA A 56 30.16 -12.98 1.54
CA ALA A 56 31.33 -12.60 2.36
C ALA A 56 31.75 -11.14 2.18
N ALA A 57 31.41 -10.49 1.07
CA ALA A 57 31.73 -9.10 0.77
C ALA A 57 30.49 -8.38 0.18
N PRO A 58 29.39 -8.22 0.95
CA PRO A 58 28.14 -7.71 0.44
C PRO A 58 28.21 -6.22 0.06
N TRP A 59 27.34 -5.79 -0.83
CA TRP A 59 27.07 -4.37 -1.03
C TRP A 59 26.42 -3.76 0.20
N ARG A 60 26.45 -2.42 0.31
CA ARG A 60 25.87 -1.73 1.46
C ARG A 60 24.47 -1.18 1.22
N SER A 61 24.18 -0.71 0.03
CA SER A 61 23.04 0.17 -0.18
C SER A 61 22.10 -0.24 -1.31
N LEU A 62 20.81 0.15 -1.18
CA LEU A 62 19.85 0.07 -2.29
C LEU A 62 20.27 0.94 -3.48
N ALA A 63 21.04 2.00 -3.25
CA ALA A 63 21.60 2.85 -4.32
C ALA A 63 22.57 2.05 -5.21
N ARG A 64 23.41 1.18 -4.63
CA ARG A 64 24.30 0.30 -5.37
C ARG A 64 23.52 -0.71 -6.21
N VAL A 65 22.44 -1.27 -5.67
CA VAL A 65 21.55 -2.18 -6.42
C VAL A 65 20.99 -1.46 -7.64
N ARG A 66 20.41 -0.27 -7.47
CA ARG A 66 19.89 0.52 -8.59
C ARG A 66 20.97 0.88 -9.62
N ALA A 67 22.18 1.17 -9.18
CA ALA A 67 23.30 1.44 -10.09
C ALA A 67 23.68 0.20 -10.91
N ALA A 68 23.69 -0.97 -10.30
CA ALA A 68 23.97 -2.24 -10.96
C ALA A 68 22.92 -2.57 -12.03
N LEU A 69 21.63 -2.39 -11.71
CA LEU A 69 20.54 -2.57 -12.67
C LEU A 69 20.67 -1.61 -13.87
N ARG A 70 20.93 -0.34 -13.62
CA ARG A 70 21.11 0.68 -14.71
C ARG A 70 22.29 0.38 -15.60
N LYS A 71 23.36 -0.19 -15.06
CA LYS A 71 24.57 -0.57 -15.83
C LYS A 71 24.46 -1.93 -16.52
N GLY A 72 23.36 -2.69 -16.29
CA GLY A 72 23.23 -4.04 -16.79
C GLY A 72 24.15 -5.07 -16.12
N GLU A 73 24.69 -4.74 -14.93
CA GLU A 73 25.45 -5.69 -14.08
C GLU A 73 24.51 -6.74 -13.46
N LEU A 74 23.21 -6.43 -13.39
CA LEU A 74 22.13 -7.32 -12.98
C LEU A 74 21.09 -7.37 -14.09
N ARG A 75 20.56 -8.57 -14.35
CA ARG A 75 19.65 -8.86 -15.46
C ARG A 75 18.49 -9.74 -14.98
N ARG A 76 17.54 -10.00 -15.86
CA ARG A 76 16.52 -11.03 -15.62
C ARG A 76 17.19 -12.39 -15.36
N GLY A 77 16.64 -13.11 -14.38
CA GLY A 77 17.21 -14.35 -13.87
C GLY A 77 18.19 -14.17 -12.70
N ASP A 78 18.71 -12.96 -12.47
CA ASP A 78 19.58 -12.68 -11.33
C ASP A 78 18.78 -12.40 -10.05
N ALA A 79 19.47 -12.44 -8.90
CA ALA A 79 18.89 -12.15 -7.60
C ALA A 79 19.72 -11.12 -6.81
N VAL A 80 19.01 -10.31 -6.03
CA VAL A 80 19.58 -9.47 -4.98
C VAL A 80 18.94 -9.87 -3.65
N LEU A 81 19.74 -10.25 -2.68
CA LEU A 81 19.29 -10.68 -1.37
C LEU A 81 19.71 -9.68 -0.30
N LEU A 82 18.72 -9.16 0.42
CA LEU A 82 18.90 -8.24 1.53
C LEU A 82 19.07 -9.01 2.84
N LYS A 83 20.01 -8.60 3.69
CA LYS A 83 20.26 -9.31 4.94
C LYS A 83 19.11 -9.13 5.93
N ARG A 84 18.59 -10.23 6.47
CA ARG A 84 17.60 -10.23 7.53
C ARG A 84 18.13 -9.51 8.78
N GLY A 85 17.27 -8.76 9.45
CA GLY A 85 17.60 -7.90 10.58
C GLY A 85 18.09 -6.50 10.20
N ASP A 86 18.53 -6.27 8.97
CA ASP A 86 19.01 -4.98 8.51
C ASP A 86 17.85 -4.02 8.14
N THR A 87 18.09 -2.72 8.34
CA THR A 87 17.20 -1.64 7.88
C THR A 87 17.89 -0.80 6.83
N PHE A 88 17.39 -0.85 5.62
CA PHE A 88 17.84 -0.06 4.49
C PHE A 88 16.95 1.17 4.35
N PHE A 89 17.48 2.34 4.67
CA PHE A 89 16.74 3.60 4.54
C PHE A 89 16.68 4.05 3.08
N GLY A 90 15.48 4.45 2.64
CA GLY A 90 15.19 4.89 1.27
C GLY A 90 14.15 4.02 0.60
N SER A 91 14.24 3.86 -0.69
CA SER A 91 13.31 3.12 -1.54
C SER A 91 14.04 2.26 -2.56
N LEU A 92 13.37 1.26 -3.10
CA LEU A 92 13.87 0.46 -4.20
C LEU A 92 12.97 0.68 -5.43
N HIS A 93 13.41 1.58 -6.31
CA HIS A 93 12.79 1.76 -7.62
C HIS A 93 13.66 1.07 -8.66
N GLU A 94 13.15 -0.03 -9.18
CA GLU A 94 13.84 -0.81 -10.20
C GLU A 94 13.65 -0.14 -11.56
N PRO A 95 14.71 0.16 -12.30
CA PRO A 95 14.59 0.52 -13.70
C PRO A 95 14.17 -0.71 -14.52
N SER A 96 13.87 -0.53 -15.79
CA SER A 96 13.66 -1.67 -16.70
C SER A 96 14.87 -2.63 -16.66
N ILE A 97 14.59 -3.90 -16.44
CA ILE A 97 15.63 -4.92 -16.26
C ILE A 97 15.94 -5.56 -17.61
N GLN A 98 17.21 -5.56 -17.99
CA GLN A 98 17.70 -6.17 -19.24
C GLN A 98 17.62 -7.70 -19.20
N GLY A 99 17.64 -8.33 -20.37
CA GLY A 99 17.61 -9.79 -20.52
C GLY A 99 16.23 -10.32 -20.93
N THR A 100 16.20 -11.54 -21.41
CA THR A 100 15.01 -12.15 -22.02
C THR A 100 14.45 -13.35 -21.25
N ALA A 101 15.24 -13.94 -20.33
CA ALA A 101 14.86 -15.15 -19.62
C ALA A 101 14.83 -14.96 -18.09
N GLY A 102 13.93 -15.64 -17.41
CA GLY A 102 13.78 -15.66 -15.96
C GLY A 102 13.13 -14.41 -15.38
N LEU A 103 12.99 -14.40 -14.05
CA LEU A 103 12.54 -13.27 -13.26
C LEU A 103 13.69 -12.74 -12.42
N PHE A 104 13.81 -11.42 -12.32
CA PHE A 104 14.73 -10.79 -11.39
C PHE A 104 14.17 -10.90 -9.98
N THR A 105 14.95 -11.31 -9.00
CA THR A 105 14.48 -11.50 -7.62
C THR A 105 15.10 -10.48 -6.67
N VAL A 106 14.27 -9.78 -5.93
CA VAL A 106 14.67 -9.11 -4.69
C VAL A 106 14.12 -9.93 -3.53
N GLY A 107 15.03 -10.50 -2.74
CA GLY A 107 14.69 -11.39 -1.63
C GLY A 107 15.48 -11.10 -0.36
N ALA A 108 15.47 -12.06 0.56
CA ALA A 108 16.17 -11.97 1.84
C ALA A 108 17.10 -13.15 2.07
N TYR A 109 18.19 -12.94 2.81
CA TYR A 109 19.11 -14.00 3.24
C TYR A 109 19.46 -13.91 4.73
N GLY A 110 20.03 -14.99 5.24
CA GLY A 110 20.39 -15.12 6.65
C GLY A 110 19.18 -15.39 7.54
N THR A 111 19.34 -15.21 8.83
CA THR A 111 18.33 -15.47 9.87
C THR A 111 17.84 -14.19 10.52
N GLY A 112 16.67 -14.23 11.15
CA GLY A 112 16.08 -13.08 11.85
C GLY A 112 14.86 -12.46 11.12
N PRO A 113 14.43 -11.26 11.55
CA PRO A 113 13.28 -10.56 10.97
C PRO A 113 13.53 -10.21 9.51
N ARG A 114 12.45 -10.00 8.75
CA ARG A 114 12.55 -9.53 7.36
C ARG A 114 13.41 -8.28 7.27
N PRO A 115 14.27 -8.14 6.25
CA PRO A 115 14.99 -6.89 6.01
C PRO A 115 13.99 -5.77 5.71
N LYS A 116 14.27 -4.58 6.23
CA LYS A 116 13.41 -3.42 6.06
C LYS A 116 13.88 -2.51 4.93
N VAL A 117 12.95 -2.13 4.06
CA VAL A 117 13.05 -0.95 3.19
C VAL A 117 12.23 0.15 3.88
N SER A 118 12.92 1.08 4.53
CA SER A 118 12.31 2.08 5.38
C SER A 118 12.37 3.48 4.74
N GLY A 119 11.19 4.06 4.51
CA GLY A 119 11.04 5.42 4.00
C GLY A 119 11.25 6.50 5.06
N TYR A 120 11.26 6.14 6.32
CA TYR A 120 11.37 7.10 7.41
C TYR A 120 12.60 7.99 7.29
N LYS A 121 12.41 9.29 7.43
CA LYS A 121 13.46 10.30 7.53
C LYS A 121 13.60 10.70 9.00
N ILE A 122 14.72 10.33 9.60
CA ILE A 122 15.07 10.70 10.98
C ILE A 122 16.23 11.69 10.86
N SER A 123 15.92 12.96 11.10
CA SER A 123 16.88 14.06 10.91
C SER A 123 18.02 13.99 11.90
N LYS A 124 19.22 14.36 11.44
CA LYS A 124 20.39 14.64 12.27
C LYS A 124 20.49 16.12 12.65
N ALA A 125 19.74 16.98 11.97
CA ALA A 125 19.70 18.39 12.25
C ALA A 125 18.82 18.70 13.47
N ALA A 126 19.18 19.73 14.21
CA ALA A 126 18.37 20.21 15.31
C ALA A 126 17.13 20.95 14.81
N TRP A 127 16.03 20.80 15.53
CA TRP A 127 14.85 21.61 15.34
C TRP A 127 15.11 23.03 15.83
N SER A 128 14.63 24.03 15.14
CA SER A 128 14.65 25.44 15.55
C SER A 128 13.24 25.92 15.89
N GLN A 129 13.12 26.79 16.87
CA GLN A 129 11.84 27.37 17.22
C GLN A 129 11.42 28.38 16.14
N HIS A 130 10.22 28.24 15.59
CA HIS A 130 9.62 29.17 14.65
C HIS A 130 8.77 30.23 15.38
N ALA A 131 7.94 29.77 16.30
CA ALA A 131 7.11 30.59 17.19
C ALA A 131 6.93 29.84 18.51
N LYS A 132 6.26 30.45 19.51
CA LYS A 132 5.98 29.78 20.78
C LYS A 132 5.16 28.51 20.54
N GLY A 133 5.74 27.34 20.89
CA GLY A 133 5.14 26.04 20.71
C GLY A 133 5.16 25.50 19.28
N ILE A 134 5.72 26.23 18.32
CA ILE A 134 5.90 25.77 16.93
C ILE A 134 7.38 25.64 16.61
N TRP A 135 7.77 24.45 16.18
CA TRP A 135 9.13 24.09 15.81
C TRP A 135 9.22 23.83 14.31
N LYS A 136 10.38 24.13 13.72
CA LYS A 136 10.61 23.85 12.31
C LYS A 136 11.92 23.08 12.07
N LEU A 137 11.90 22.28 11.02
CA LEU A 137 13.04 21.50 10.53
C LEU A 137 13.18 21.71 9.02
N ASP A 138 14.37 22.03 8.56
CA ASP A 138 14.67 22.04 7.11
C ASP A 138 14.60 20.59 6.59
N ILE A 139 13.71 20.34 5.63
CA ILE A 139 13.49 19.04 5.01
C ILE A 139 13.83 19.00 3.52
N THR A 140 14.57 20.00 3.03
CA THR A 140 15.06 20.00 1.65
C THR A 140 15.99 18.82 1.38
N ALA A 141 16.06 18.41 0.12
CA ALA A 141 16.82 17.22 -0.29
C ALA A 141 18.34 17.44 -0.19
N ARG A 142 18.93 17.16 0.97
CA ARG A 142 20.39 17.22 1.20
C ARG A 142 20.93 15.82 1.49
N SER A 143 21.98 15.45 0.77
CA SER A 143 22.66 14.17 1.01
C SER A 143 23.22 14.12 2.43
N GLY A 144 23.00 12.99 3.12
CA GLY A 144 23.51 12.77 4.47
C GLY A 144 22.76 13.44 5.61
N GLN A 145 21.69 14.20 5.34
CA GLN A 145 20.90 14.89 6.35
C GLN A 145 20.16 13.95 7.31
N TYR A 146 19.81 12.75 6.85
CA TYR A 146 19.04 11.78 7.62
C TYR A 146 19.85 10.53 7.96
N ARG A 147 19.34 9.71 8.90
CA ARG A 147 19.90 8.38 9.19
C ARG A 147 20.01 7.55 7.90
N GLY A 148 20.99 6.66 7.83
CA GLY A 148 21.27 5.88 6.62
C GLY A 148 21.91 6.68 5.47
N ASN A 149 22.36 7.90 5.74
CA ASN A 149 23.01 8.77 4.75
C ASN A 149 22.12 9.12 3.55
N THR A 150 20.81 9.20 3.78
CA THR A 150 19.81 9.49 2.74
C THR A 150 19.47 10.98 2.67
N ALA A 151 18.75 11.37 1.61
CA ALA A 151 18.06 12.64 1.49
C ALA A 151 16.54 12.42 1.48
N ALA A 152 15.76 13.46 1.75
CA ALA A 152 14.32 13.43 1.47
C ALA A 152 14.10 13.69 -0.02
N PRO A 153 13.35 12.82 -0.72
CA PRO A 153 13.06 13.03 -2.15
C PRO A 153 11.93 14.03 -2.40
N SER A 154 11.24 14.46 -1.35
CA SER A 154 10.10 15.36 -1.39
C SER A 154 9.95 16.04 -0.04
N THR A 155 9.43 17.25 -0.03
CA THR A 155 9.05 18.00 1.18
C THR A 155 7.57 17.77 1.56
N ASN A 156 6.81 17.08 0.74
CA ASN A 156 5.42 16.72 1.02
C ASN A 156 5.35 15.60 2.07
N VAL A 157 5.18 15.99 3.33
CA VAL A 157 5.13 15.07 4.47
C VAL A 157 3.75 14.40 4.54
N GLY A 158 3.73 13.07 4.59
CA GLY A 158 2.51 12.28 4.74
C GLY A 158 2.05 12.16 6.19
N PHE A 159 2.97 11.80 7.08
CA PHE A 159 2.70 11.66 8.52
C PHE A 159 3.98 11.72 9.34
N LEU A 160 3.79 11.87 10.65
CA LEU A 160 4.85 11.80 11.65
C LEU A 160 4.66 10.57 12.54
N LYS A 161 5.75 9.85 12.85
CA LYS A 161 5.75 8.78 13.85
C LYS A 161 6.60 9.22 15.04
N VAL A 162 5.97 9.31 16.20
CA VAL A 162 6.59 9.80 17.45
C VAL A 162 6.35 8.78 18.54
N ALA A 163 7.42 8.33 19.20
CA ALA A 163 7.36 7.28 20.21
C ALA A 163 6.59 6.03 19.74
N GLY A 164 6.85 5.60 18.51
CA GLY A 164 6.24 4.40 17.91
C GLY A 164 4.82 4.56 17.38
N LEU A 165 4.17 5.71 17.54
CA LEU A 165 2.79 5.95 17.11
C LEU A 165 2.73 7.04 16.05
N ILE A 166 1.85 6.89 15.06
CA ILE A 166 1.55 7.95 14.10
C ILE A 166 0.66 8.99 14.78
N ARG A 167 1.09 10.27 14.73
CA ARG A 167 0.48 11.36 15.51
C ARG A 167 0.34 12.63 14.68
N GLY A 168 -0.61 13.45 15.07
CA GLY A 168 -0.81 14.81 14.58
C GLY A 168 -1.58 14.88 13.27
N TRP A 169 -2.36 15.94 13.15
CA TRP A 169 -3.06 16.27 11.91
C TRP A 169 -2.14 16.97 10.93
N LYS A 170 -2.17 16.58 9.67
CA LYS A 170 -1.59 17.39 8.61
C LYS A 170 -2.49 18.59 8.35
N ARG A 171 -1.96 19.79 8.57
CA ARG A 171 -2.65 21.05 8.38
C ARG A 171 -2.30 21.68 7.04
N THR A 172 -3.05 22.71 6.65
CA THR A 172 -2.93 23.40 5.36
C THR A 172 -1.93 24.55 5.37
N ASN A 173 -1.62 25.10 6.56
CA ASN A 173 -0.67 26.19 6.78
C ASN A 173 -0.18 26.18 8.22
N VAL A 174 0.75 27.08 8.55
CA VAL A 174 1.35 27.18 9.90
C VAL A 174 0.35 27.72 10.93
N GLU A 175 -0.53 28.62 10.53
CA GLU A 175 -1.54 29.28 11.38
C GLU A 175 -2.61 28.28 11.86
N ALA A 176 -2.81 27.19 11.13
CA ALA A 176 -3.75 26.14 11.49
C ALA A 176 -3.18 25.07 12.47
N LEU A 177 -1.94 25.23 12.92
CA LEU A 177 -1.31 24.33 13.86
C LEU A 177 -1.81 24.59 15.28
N GLU A 178 -2.58 23.67 15.87
CA GLU A 178 -3.27 23.86 17.14
C GLU A 178 -2.87 22.84 18.21
N ASN A 179 -2.84 21.56 17.84
CA ASN A 179 -2.69 20.48 18.79
C ASN A 179 -1.28 19.91 18.78
N GLN A 180 -0.89 19.25 19.88
CA GLN A 180 0.40 18.57 19.99
C GLN A 180 0.63 17.63 18.80
N TRP A 181 1.74 17.81 18.10
CA TRP A 181 2.16 17.09 16.90
C TRP A 181 1.40 17.42 15.62
N ASP A 182 0.44 18.37 15.59
CA ASP A 182 -0.05 18.91 14.33
C ASP A 182 1.12 19.39 13.50
N PHE A 183 1.07 19.15 12.19
CA PHE A 183 2.18 19.50 11.31
C PHE A 183 1.71 20.07 9.97
N TYR A 184 2.59 20.88 9.41
CA TYR A 184 2.48 21.43 8.06
C TYR A 184 3.85 21.34 7.40
N SER A 185 3.92 21.13 6.10
CA SER A 185 5.17 21.20 5.35
C SER A 185 4.99 22.03 4.08
N ASP A 186 5.92 22.94 3.84
CA ASP A 186 6.07 23.68 2.60
C ASP A 186 7.22 23.10 1.74
N GLU A 187 7.72 23.88 0.79
CA GLU A 187 8.82 23.47 -0.10
C GLU A 187 10.18 23.36 0.61
N THR A 188 10.30 23.84 1.85
CA THR A 188 11.58 23.95 2.58
C THR A 188 11.52 23.34 3.96
N PHE A 189 10.45 23.62 4.71
CA PHE A 189 10.36 23.28 6.12
C PHE A 189 9.20 22.37 6.46
N LEU A 190 9.42 21.54 7.46
CA LEU A 190 8.38 20.90 8.25
C LEU A 190 8.18 21.72 9.53
N TYR A 191 6.96 22.15 9.79
CA TYR A 191 6.52 22.82 11.01
C TYR A 191 5.72 21.85 11.86
N VAL A 192 5.97 21.84 13.17
CA VAL A 192 5.30 20.94 14.12
C VAL A 192 4.95 21.69 15.40
N THR A 193 3.72 21.51 15.88
CA THR A 193 3.34 21.98 17.20
C THR A 193 3.85 21.03 18.27
N SER A 194 4.63 21.54 19.20
CA SER A 194 5.07 20.76 20.37
C SER A 194 5.38 21.66 21.55
N SER A 195 4.98 21.22 22.76
CA SER A 195 5.31 21.91 24.03
C SER A 195 6.80 21.83 24.41
N PHE A 196 7.59 21.02 23.69
CA PHE A 196 9.04 20.86 23.85
C PHE A 196 9.72 20.70 22.48
N ALA A 197 11.03 20.92 22.41
CA ALA A 197 11.77 20.72 21.17
C ALA A 197 11.67 19.27 20.70
N PRO A 198 11.15 19.00 19.48
CA PRO A 198 11.15 17.66 18.92
C PRO A 198 12.60 17.19 18.72
N GLY A 199 12.92 16.02 19.24
CA GLY A 199 14.25 15.44 19.07
C GLY A 199 14.36 14.57 17.82
N ASP A 200 15.41 13.77 17.79
CA ASP A 200 15.64 12.75 16.75
C ASP A 200 14.69 11.54 16.85
N GLY A 201 13.77 11.54 17.83
CA GLY A 201 12.69 10.56 17.99
C GLY A 201 11.49 10.76 17.06
N VAL A 202 11.49 11.84 16.25
CA VAL A 202 10.45 12.08 15.23
C VAL A 202 10.88 11.46 13.91
N ALA A 203 10.19 10.42 13.49
CA ALA A 203 10.35 9.81 12.17
C ALA A 203 9.33 10.42 11.20
N ILE A 204 9.80 10.90 10.07
CA ILE A 204 9.03 11.64 9.07
C ILE A 204 8.83 10.76 7.84
N ALA A 205 7.59 10.54 7.41
CA ALA A 205 7.27 9.89 6.15
C ALA A 205 6.97 10.95 5.08
N VAL A 206 7.79 11.00 4.04
CA VAL A 206 7.61 11.93 2.92
C VAL A 206 7.04 11.23 1.70
N GLN A 207 6.53 12.00 0.75
CA GLN A 207 6.00 11.49 -0.52
C GLN A 207 7.09 10.72 -1.30
N GLN A 208 7.09 9.43 -1.12
CA GLN A 208 7.96 8.46 -1.75
C GLN A 208 7.32 7.08 -1.69
N ASP A 209 7.28 6.37 -2.81
CA ASP A 209 6.89 4.96 -2.79
C ASP A 209 8.03 4.10 -2.22
N GLY A 210 7.68 2.99 -1.59
CA GLY A 210 8.67 2.08 -1.02
C GLY A 210 9.40 1.29 -2.08
N VAL A 211 8.65 0.55 -2.89
CA VAL A 211 9.20 -0.25 -3.99
C VAL A 211 8.40 0.02 -5.27
N ARG A 212 9.12 0.20 -6.37
CA ARG A 212 8.57 0.14 -7.72
C ARG A 212 9.25 -1.02 -8.45
N PRO A 213 8.62 -2.21 -8.48
CA PRO A 213 9.21 -3.37 -9.15
C PRO A 213 9.16 -3.18 -10.66
N ALA A 214 10.20 -3.58 -11.35
CA ALA A 214 10.19 -3.65 -12.80
C ALA A 214 9.37 -4.85 -13.29
N SER A 215 8.99 -4.84 -14.57
CA SER A 215 8.40 -6.02 -15.20
C SER A 215 9.32 -7.23 -15.08
N HIS A 216 8.73 -8.42 -14.93
CA HIS A 216 9.44 -9.69 -14.80
C HIS A 216 10.27 -9.81 -13.51
N SER A 217 9.70 -9.46 -12.37
CA SER A 217 10.38 -9.52 -11.09
C SER A 217 9.61 -10.27 -9.99
N ILE A 218 10.36 -10.66 -8.98
CA ILE A 218 9.87 -11.26 -7.72
C ILE A 218 10.34 -10.37 -6.58
N LEU A 219 9.41 -9.99 -5.70
CA LEU A 219 9.70 -9.39 -4.40
C LEU A 219 9.29 -10.38 -3.31
N ASP A 220 10.26 -10.92 -2.56
CA ASP A 220 10.03 -12.00 -1.61
C ASP A 220 10.62 -11.72 -0.22
N GLY A 221 9.78 -11.74 0.80
CA GLY A 221 10.21 -11.70 2.20
C GLY A 221 10.73 -10.36 2.69
N ILE A 222 10.32 -9.25 2.10
CA ILE A 222 10.75 -7.88 2.44
C ILE A 222 9.72 -7.19 3.34
N HIS A 223 10.18 -6.36 4.27
CA HIS A 223 9.36 -5.47 5.07
C HIS A 223 9.49 -4.02 4.55
N ILE A 224 8.40 -3.40 4.17
CA ILE A 224 8.32 -2.04 3.63
C ILE A 224 7.55 -1.18 4.63
N GLU A 225 8.15 -0.06 5.09
CA GLU A 225 7.55 0.79 6.12
C GLU A 225 7.86 2.28 5.94
N GLY A 226 6.97 3.14 6.44
CA GLY A 226 7.28 4.56 6.65
C GLY A 226 7.37 5.40 5.37
N HIS A 227 6.61 5.04 4.34
CA HIS A 227 6.54 5.80 3.09
C HIS A 227 5.28 6.66 3.03
N GLY A 228 5.42 7.94 2.75
CA GLY A 228 4.29 8.88 2.65
C GLY A 228 3.45 8.73 1.36
N ALA A 229 3.81 7.83 0.46
CA ALA A 229 3.07 7.45 -0.73
C ALA A 229 2.72 5.95 -0.69
N HIS A 230 2.78 5.24 -1.81
CA HIS A 230 2.46 3.80 -1.84
C HIS A 230 3.57 2.94 -1.22
N GLY A 231 3.21 1.82 -0.62
CA GLY A 231 4.19 0.79 -0.25
C GLY A 231 4.84 0.18 -1.47
N ILE A 232 4.04 -0.36 -2.38
CA ILE A 232 4.46 -0.88 -3.68
C ILE A 232 3.59 -0.25 -4.77
N ALA A 233 4.21 0.32 -5.80
CA ALA A 233 3.52 0.84 -6.98
C ALA A 233 4.03 0.10 -8.22
N THR A 234 3.18 -0.71 -8.86
CA THR A 234 3.62 -1.53 -10.00
C THR A 234 3.64 -0.77 -11.32
N GLY A 235 2.95 0.38 -11.40
CA GLY A 235 2.69 1.00 -12.70
C GLY A 235 1.96 0.03 -13.64
N GLY A 236 2.13 0.17 -14.93
CA GLY A 236 1.67 -0.77 -15.97
C GLY A 236 2.61 -1.97 -16.19
N SER A 237 3.33 -2.41 -15.16
CA SER A 237 4.30 -3.51 -15.25
C SER A 237 3.65 -4.87 -15.44
N VAL A 238 4.41 -5.83 -15.97
CA VAL A 238 3.93 -7.17 -16.27
C VAL A 238 4.76 -8.26 -15.63
N ASN A 239 4.13 -9.39 -15.31
CA ASN A 239 4.77 -10.59 -14.80
C ASN A 239 5.55 -10.34 -13.50
N ILE A 240 4.82 -9.95 -12.45
CA ILE A 240 5.36 -9.66 -11.11
C ILE A 240 4.80 -10.65 -10.10
N ARG A 241 5.65 -11.10 -9.17
CA ARG A 241 5.27 -11.85 -7.98
C ARG A 241 5.69 -11.07 -6.74
N ILE A 242 4.74 -10.75 -5.86
CA ILE A 242 4.99 -10.14 -4.54
C ILE A 242 4.51 -11.14 -3.51
N ARG A 243 5.44 -11.65 -2.70
CA ARG A 243 5.09 -12.70 -1.74
C ARG A 243 5.85 -12.59 -0.42
N ASN A 244 5.23 -13.12 0.64
CA ASN A 244 5.81 -13.17 1.98
C ASN A 244 6.28 -11.80 2.51
N CYS A 245 5.75 -10.70 1.96
CA CYS A 245 6.12 -9.35 2.33
C CYS A 245 5.29 -8.84 3.53
N ARG A 246 5.81 -7.81 4.20
CA ARG A 246 5.07 -7.02 5.19
C ARG A 246 5.12 -5.55 4.77
N LEU A 247 3.98 -4.91 4.72
CA LEU A 247 3.84 -3.49 4.38
C LEU A 247 3.09 -2.82 5.52
N GLU A 248 3.65 -1.71 6.07
CA GLU A 248 2.98 -0.99 7.17
C GLU A 248 3.36 0.49 7.22
N ASP A 249 2.49 1.29 7.86
CA ASP A 249 2.68 2.74 8.03
C ASP A 249 2.91 3.44 6.67
N LEU A 250 1.87 3.55 5.86
CA LEU A 250 1.99 4.01 4.48
C LEU A 250 1.00 5.13 4.17
N GLY A 251 1.42 6.08 3.33
CA GLY A 251 0.55 7.07 2.74
C GLY A 251 0.49 8.41 3.44
N GLY A 252 -0.58 9.14 3.19
CA GLY A 252 -0.90 10.42 3.82
C GLY A 252 -0.27 11.65 3.18
N SER A 253 0.59 11.53 2.18
CA SER A 253 1.06 12.67 1.40
C SER A 253 -0.06 13.24 0.52
N GLN A 254 0.04 14.52 0.23
CA GLN A 254 -0.92 15.21 -0.63
C GLN A 254 -0.67 14.83 -2.09
N LEU A 255 -1.74 14.49 -2.80
CA LEU A 255 -1.71 14.12 -4.21
C LEU A 255 -1.84 15.32 -5.12
N ALA A 256 -2.74 16.23 -4.78
CA ALA A 256 -3.14 17.36 -5.60
C ALA A 256 -3.34 18.62 -4.75
N SER A 257 -3.39 19.76 -5.39
CA SER A 257 -3.52 21.08 -4.75
C SER A 257 -4.85 21.29 -4.00
N ASP A 258 -5.87 20.46 -4.26
CA ASP A 258 -7.15 20.47 -3.57
C ASP A 258 -7.12 19.88 -2.14
N GLY A 259 -5.95 19.42 -1.69
CA GLY A 259 -5.77 18.80 -0.38
C GLY A 259 -5.99 17.29 -0.36
N THR A 260 -6.37 16.66 -1.48
CA THR A 260 -6.52 15.20 -1.58
C THR A 260 -5.23 14.50 -1.19
N ARG A 261 -5.31 13.56 -0.25
CA ARG A 261 -4.18 12.77 0.26
C ARG A 261 -4.33 11.33 -0.21
N TYR A 262 -3.22 10.58 -0.24
CA TYR A 262 -3.18 9.24 -0.79
C TYR A 262 -2.15 8.33 -0.13
N GLY A 263 -2.15 7.06 -0.51
CA GLY A 263 -1.11 6.09 -0.16
C GLY A 263 -1.66 4.70 0.13
N ASN A 264 -1.47 3.82 -0.84
CA ASN A 264 -1.94 2.45 -0.84
C ASN A 264 -0.85 1.48 -0.36
N GLY A 265 -1.23 0.32 0.14
CA GLY A 265 -0.31 -0.77 0.38
C GLY A 265 0.33 -1.23 -0.92
N VAL A 266 -0.47 -1.78 -1.83
CA VAL A 266 -0.06 -2.14 -3.19
C VAL A 266 -0.98 -1.47 -4.21
N GLU A 267 -0.41 -0.66 -5.08
CA GLU A 267 -1.10 -0.06 -6.21
C GLU A 267 -0.77 -0.81 -7.50
N VAL A 268 -1.80 -1.27 -8.20
CA VAL A 268 -1.67 -1.85 -9.55
C VAL A 268 -2.31 -0.90 -10.55
N TRP A 269 -1.48 -0.12 -11.26
CA TRP A 269 -1.95 0.83 -12.24
C TRP A 269 -2.37 0.12 -13.55
N ILE A 270 -3.23 0.76 -14.33
CA ILE A 270 -3.71 0.24 -15.61
C ILE A 270 -2.57 -0.06 -16.59
N GLY A 271 -2.73 -1.08 -17.43
CA GLY A 271 -1.69 -1.64 -18.30
C GLY A 271 -0.96 -2.82 -17.69
N ALA A 272 -1.23 -3.13 -16.43
CA ALA A 272 -0.60 -4.24 -15.72
C ALA A 272 -1.16 -5.60 -16.16
N SER A 273 -0.29 -6.63 -16.20
CA SER A 273 -0.74 -8.00 -16.47
C SER A 273 0.12 -9.06 -15.75
N ASN A 274 -0.51 -10.20 -15.46
CA ASN A 274 0.12 -11.35 -14.79
C ASN A 274 0.86 -10.93 -13.51
N ILE A 275 0.12 -10.32 -12.57
CA ILE A 275 0.63 -9.93 -11.26
C ILE A 275 -0.03 -10.77 -10.18
N VAL A 276 0.77 -11.37 -9.30
CA VAL A 276 0.27 -12.10 -8.14
C VAL A 276 0.87 -11.50 -6.87
N ILE A 277 -0.02 -11.12 -5.94
CA ILE A 277 0.33 -10.67 -4.60
C ILE A 277 -0.20 -11.70 -3.61
N GLU A 278 0.68 -12.37 -2.88
CA GLU A 278 0.28 -13.48 -2.04
C GLU A 278 1.07 -13.61 -0.72
N ASN A 279 0.46 -14.28 0.27
CA ASN A 279 1.09 -14.62 1.55
C ASN A 279 1.73 -13.42 2.26
N SER A 280 1.20 -12.22 2.02
CA SER A 280 1.74 -10.96 2.51
C SER A 280 0.83 -10.33 3.56
N THR A 281 1.41 -9.51 4.45
CA THR A 281 0.67 -8.77 5.46
C THR A 281 0.74 -7.28 5.13
N ILE A 282 -0.41 -6.63 5.04
CA ILE A 282 -0.54 -5.20 4.81
C ILE A 282 -1.32 -4.59 5.96
N ARG A 283 -0.80 -3.51 6.55
CA ARG A 283 -1.46 -2.86 7.69
C ARG A 283 -1.18 -1.37 7.76
N GLU A 284 -2.06 -0.65 8.46
CA GLU A 284 -1.89 0.77 8.77
C GLU A 284 -1.62 1.62 7.52
N CYS A 285 -2.38 1.38 6.43
CA CYS A 285 -2.35 2.24 5.26
C CYS A 285 -3.28 3.44 5.45
N TYR A 286 -2.84 4.61 4.98
CA TYR A 286 -3.66 5.83 4.96
C TYR A 286 -4.92 5.62 4.11
N ASP A 287 -4.75 4.95 3.00
CA ASP A 287 -5.81 4.62 2.06
C ASP A 287 -6.04 3.09 2.01
N VAL A 288 -5.91 2.52 0.86
CA VAL A 288 -6.29 1.15 0.51
C VAL A 288 -5.13 0.18 0.71
N ALA A 289 -5.41 -1.04 1.17
CA ALA A 289 -4.38 -2.08 1.18
C ALA A 289 -4.02 -2.54 -0.24
N PHE A 290 -5.03 -2.74 -1.11
CA PHE A 290 -4.85 -3.17 -2.49
C PHE A 290 -5.76 -2.39 -3.42
N THR A 291 -5.24 -1.90 -4.54
CA THR A 291 -6.06 -1.22 -5.54
C THR A 291 -5.68 -1.61 -6.97
N MET A 292 -6.68 -1.66 -7.84
CA MET A 292 -6.56 -1.62 -9.29
C MET A 292 -7.18 -0.30 -9.75
N GLN A 293 -6.35 0.64 -10.20
CA GLN A 293 -6.81 1.98 -10.57
C GLN A 293 -6.07 2.54 -11.78
N GLY A 294 -6.74 3.37 -12.56
CA GLY A 294 -6.13 4.09 -13.68
C GLY A 294 -7.10 4.56 -14.74
N THR A 295 -6.57 5.42 -15.61
CA THR A 295 -7.28 5.94 -16.79
C THR A 295 -6.78 5.22 -18.03
N ALA A 296 -7.72 4.68 -18.85
CA ALA A 296 -7.38 3.99 -20.09
C ALA A 296 -6.76 4.95 -21.11
N THR A 297 -5.72 4.46 -21.76
CA THR A 297 -5.09 5.09 -22.93
C THR A 297 -5.06 4.10 -24.11
N LYS A 298 -4.51 4.48 -25.23
CA LYS A 298 -4.32 3.56 -26.37
C LYS A 298 -3.36 2.42 -26.04
N GLU A 299 -2.34 2.72 -25.22
CA GLU A 299 -1.24 1.81 -24.87
C GLU A 299 -1.55 0.99 -23.61
N ALA A 300 -2.29 1.57 -22.67
CA ALA A 300 -2.59 0.99 -21.36
C ALA A 300 -4.10 1.08 -21.09
N LYS A 301 -4.84 0.01 -21.28
CA LYS A 301 -6.30 0.01 -21.19
C LYS A 301 -6.92 -1.13 -20.38
N ALA A 302 -6.11 -2.01 -19.82
CA ALA A 302 -6.62 -3.16 -19.07
C ALA A 302 -5.73 -3.53 -17.90
N TRP A 303 -6.32 -4.22 -16.92
CA TRP A 303 -5.68 -5.09 -15.95
C TRP A 303 -5.99 -6.53 -16.34
N THR A 304 -4.97 -7.35 -16.54
CA THR A 304 -5.17 -8.72 -16.99
C THR A 304 -4.48 -9.70 -16.07
N ASP A 305 -5.19 -10.71 -15.57
CA ASP A 305 -4.66 -11.74 -14.66
C ASP A 305 -3.98 -11.13 -13.42
N ILE A 306 -4.69 -10.24 -12.70
CA ILE A 306 -4.23 -9.65 -11.45
C ILE A 306 -4.85 -10.41 -10.28
N HIS A 307 -4.02 -11.05 -9.47
CA HIS A 307 -4.49 -11.91 -8.38
C HIS A 307 -3.93 -11.46 -7.02
N PHE A 308 -4.83 -11.18 -6.08
CA PHE A 308 -4.53 -10.93 -4.68
C PHE A 308 -5.04 -12.12 -3.86
N ARG A 309 -4.15 -12.93 -3.31
CA ARG A 309 -4.57 -14.18 -2.64
C ARG A 309 -3.76 -14.51 -1.38
N ASN A 310 -4.42 -15.16 -0.42
CA ASN A 310 -3.80 -15.62 0.83
C ASN A 310 -3.09 -14.51 1.61
N ASN A 311 -3.53 -13.25 1.47
CA ASN A 311 -2.95 -12.14 2.20
C ASN A 311 -3.70 -11.87 3.50
N ARG A 312 -3.01 -11.22 4.44
CA ARG A 312 -3.58 -10.69 5.66
C ARG A 312 -3.57 -9.16 5.61
N VAL A 313 -4.73 -8.54 5.81
CA VAL A 313 -4.88 -7.08 5.89
C VAL A 313 -5.41 -6.69 7.26
N GLU A 314 -4.80 -5.70 7.90
CA GLU A 314 -5.17 -5.26 9.24
C GLU A 314 -5.15 -3.73 9.34
N ASN A 315 -6.19 -3.15 9.92
CA ASN A 315 -6.24 -1.74 10.24
C ASN A 315 -5.78 -0.83 9.07
N CYS A 316 -6.18 -1.15 7.84
CA CYS A 316 -6.08 -0.21 6.74
C CYS A 316 -7.35 0.65 6.73
N ASN A 317 -7.27 1.87 6.21
CA ASN A 317 -8.50 2.66 6.13
C ASN A 317 -9.50 1.94 5.21
N GLN A 318 -8.99 1.34 4.12
CA GLN A 318 -9.74 0.43 3.27
C GLN A 318 -8.88 -0.78 2.88
N THR A 319 -9.45 -1.76 2.19
CA THR A 319 -8.64 -2.88 1.71
C THR A 319 -8.57 -3.03 0.19
N PHE A 320 -9.66 -2.98 -0.59
CA PHE A 320 -9.61 -3.23 -2.03
C PHE A 320 -10.43 -2.24 -2.83
N GLU A 321 -9.83 -1.50 -3.65
CA GLU A 321 -10.44 -0.52 -4.51
C GLU A 321 -10.33 -0.95 -5.98
N MET A 322 -11.38 -0.69 -6.71
CA MET A 322 -11.41 -0.74 -8.16
C MET A 322 -11.92 0.59 -8.67
N TRP A 323 -11.03 1.35 -9.31
CA TRP A 323 -11.36 2.60 -9.97
C TRP A 323 -10.85 2.58 -11.41
N SER A 324 -11.70 2.99 -12.34
CA SER A 324 -11.30 3.06 -13.74
C SER A 324 -11.96 4.24 -14.43
N ALA A 325 -11.19 4.92 -15.28
CA ALA A 325 -11.69 6.01 -16.11
C ALA A 325 -11.27 5.80 -17.58
N GLY A 326 -12.00 6.44 -18.49
CA GLY A 326 -11.70 6.46 -19.91
C GLY A 326 -12.67 5.65 -20.75
N GLU A 327 -12.49 5.68 -22.06
CA GLU A 327 -13.40 5.06 -23.02
C GLU A 327 -13.25 3.53 -23.03
N ALA A 328 -14.39 2.85 -22.93
CA ALA A 328 -14.46 1.40 -23.06
C ALA A 328 -14.27 0.97 -24.51
N THR A 329 -13.16 0.30 -24.80
CA THR A 329 -12.84 -0.25 -26.13
C THR A 329 -12.66 -1.77 -26.04
N PRO A 330 -12.66 -2.50 -27.16
CA PRO A 330 -12.39 -3.94 -27.14
C PRO A 330 -11.09 -4.28 -26.41
N GLY A 331 -11.19 -5.11 -25.37
CA GLY A 331 -10.05 -5.52 -24.52
C GLY A 331 -9.65 -4.50 -23.47
N SER A 332 -10.47 -3.48 -23.17
CA SER A 332 -10.27 -2.61 -22.02
C SER A 332 -10.93 -3.15 -20.75
N GLY A 333 -10.45 -2.72 -19.60
CA GLY A 333 -11.02 -3.00 -18.30
C GLY A 333 -10.30 -4.08 -17.49
N HIS A 334 -11.00 -4.64 -16.52
CA HIS A 334 -10.48 -5.72 -15.68
C HIS A 334 -10.78 -7.06 -16.36
N ILE A 335 -9.76 -7.88 -16.58
CA ILE A 335 -9.85 -9.14 -17.31
C ILE A 335 -9.27 -10.27 -16.44
N ARG A 336 -10.08 -11.21 -16.01
CA ARG A 336 -9.70 -12.35 -15.15
C ARG A 336 -8.96 -11.92 -13.88
N CYS A 337 -9.45 -10.89 -13.22
CA CYS A 337 -8.88 -10.40 -11.97
C CYS A 337 -9.53 -11.08 -10.76
N MET A 338 -8.75 -11.36 -9.72
CA MET A 338 -9.26 -12.11 -8.56
C MET A 338 -8.73 -11.56 -7.24
N PHE A 339 -9.64 -11.47 -6.29
CA PHE A 339 -9.33 -11.24 -4.89
C PHE A 339 -9.87 -12.41 -4.05
N SER A 340 -8.98 -13.30 -3.57
CA SER A 340 -9.43 -14.56 -2.97
C SER A 340 -8.60 -15.03 -1.78
N HIS A 341 -9.25 -15.78 -0.86
CA HIS A 341 -8.60 -16.39 0.30
C HIS A 341 -7.83 -15.40 1.19
N ASN A 342 -8.21 -14.13 1.18
CA ASN A 342 -7.54 -13.13 1.99
C ASN A 342 -8.18 -13.02 3.38
N ILE A 343 -7.33 -12.71 4.36
CA ILE A 343 -7.70 -12.38 5.72
C ILE A 343 -7.57 -10.89 5.89
N CYS A 344 -8.65 -10.20 6.16
CA CYS A 344 -8.60 -8.76 6.27
C CYS A 344 -9.46 -8.26 7.43
N MET A 345 -8.98 -7.45 8.31
CA MET A 345 -9.63 -7.05 9.56
C MET A 345 -9.62 -5.55 9.76
N ASN A 346 -10.69 -5.06 10.39
CA ASN A 346 -10.79 -3.72 10.92
C ASN A 346 -10.60 -2.61 9.87
N ALA A 347 -11.38 -2.69 8.77
CA ALA A 347 -11.40 -1.60 7.77
C ALA A 347 -11.90 -0.29 8.42
N GLY A 348 -11.17 0.81 8.20
CA GLY A 348 -11.49 2.12 8.79
C GLY A 348 -11.02 2.31 10.21
N TYR A 349 -10.17 1.43 10.72
CA TYR A 349 -9.57 1.57 12.06
C TYR A 349 -8.06 1.84 12.03
N SER A 350 -7.52 2.26 10.90
CA SER A 350 -6.14 2.73 10.78
C SER A 350 -5.94 4.07 11.48
N TRP A 351 -4.69 4.47 11.65
CA TRP A 351 -4.35 5.83 12.09
C TRP A 351 -5.00 6.90 11.20
N ALA A 352 -5.17 6.62 9.91
CA ALA A 352 -5.82 7.53 8.96
C ALA A 352 -7.27 7.81 9.33
N ALA A 353 -7.99 6.85 9.90
CA ALA A 353 -9.38 7.04 10.27
C ALA A 353 -9.60 8.16 11.31
N THR A 354 -8.57 8.45 12.12
CA THR A 354 -8.60 9.53 13.11
C THR A 354 -7.88 10.80 12.66
N LEU A 355 -6.95 10.69 11.70
CA LEU A 355 -6.06 11.77 11.28
C LEU A 355 -6.31 12.22 9.82
N ARG A 356 -7.53 12.02 9.30
CA ARG A 356 -7.95 12.49 7.97
C ARG A 356 -9.27 13.25 8.03
N PRO A 357 -9.43 14.33 7.24
CA PRO A 357 -10.67 15.13 7.25
C PRO A 357 -11.83 14.44 6.54
N ASP A 358 -11.57 13.66 5.50
CA ASP A 358 -12.51 13.01 4.60
C ASP A 358 -12.81 11.55 5.00
N ARG A 359 -13.13 11.32 6.28
CA ARG A 359 -13.28 9.98 6.84
C ARG A 359 -14.66 9.34 6.69
N GLU A 360 -15.67 10.11 6.29
CA GLU A 360 -17.05 9.61 6.18
C GLU A 360 -17.16 8.62 5.00
N GLY A 361 -17.81 7.47 5.23
CA GLY A 361 -17.96 6.40 4.25
C GLY A 361 -16.68 5.69 3.85
N THR A 362 -15.57 5.96 4.54
CA THR A 362 -14.25 5.46 4.17
C THR A 362 -13.82 4.22 4.93
N GLY A 363 -14.50 3.84 5.98
CA GLY A 363 -14.21 2.64 6.76
C GLY A 363 -14.98 1.44 6.26
N THR A 364 -14.74 0.99 5.04
CA THR A 364 -15.55 -0.04 4.42
C THR A 364 -14.71 -1.11 3.72
N HIS A 365 -15.30 -2.23 3.35
CA HIS A 365 -14.55 -3.36 2.81
C HIS A 365 -14.35 -3.34 1.31
N ILE A 366 -15.33 -3.13 0.47
CA ILE A 366 -15.17 -3.13 -0.99
C ILE A 366 -15.59 -1.80 -1.60
N LEU A 367 -14.67 -1.11 -2.28
CA LEU A 367 -14.99 0.05 -3.09
C LEU A 367 -15.01 -0.29 -4.56
N THR A 368 -16.08 0.13 -5.20
CA THR A 368 -16.00 0.55 -6.58
C THR A 368 -16.22 2.06 -6.64
N TYR A 369 -15.38 2.74 -7.39
CA TYR A 369 -15.45 4.19 -7.51
C TYR A 369 -15.31 4.59 -8.98
N ASP A 370 -16.36 5.21 -9.56
CA ASP A 370 -16.39 5.64 -10.96
C ASP A 370 -15.81 4.57 -11.92
N THR A 371 -16.40 3.38 -11.94
CA THR A 371 -15.93 2.27 -12.78
C THR A 371 -16.49 2.43 -14.22
N GLU A 372 -15.74 3.13 -15.08
CA GLU A 372 -16.14 3.40 -16.45
C GLU A 372 -15.81 2.24 -17.43
N LEU A 373 -14.85 1.40 -17.06
CA LEU A 373 -14.40 0.29 -17.91
C LEU A 373 -15.08 -1.04 -17.53
N PRO A 374 -15.18 -1.99 -18.47
CA PRO A 374 -15.72 -3.33 -18.19
C PRO A 374 -14.98 -4.05 -17.05
N MET A 375 -15.69 -4.87 -16.30
CA MET A 375 -15.14 -5.66 -15.21
C MET A 375 -15.31 -7.16 -15.44
N ASP A 376 -14.29 -7.93 -15.09
CA ASP A 376 -14.28 -9.35 -14.87
C ASP A 376 -13.42 -9.61 -13.63
N VAL A 377 -14.04 -9.44 -12.46
CA VAL A 377 -13.38 -9.48 -11.15
C VAL A 377 -14.13 -10.39 -10.22
N GLU A 378 -13.45 -11.41 -9.70
CA GLU A 378 -13.96 -12.28 -8.65
C GLU A 378 -13.43 -11.88 -7.26
N VAL A 379 -14.35 -11.75 -6.31
CA VAL A 379 -14.03 -11.56 -4.89
C VAL A 379 -14.63 -12.74 -4.13
N THR A 380 -13.81 -13.74 -3.85
CA THR A 380 -14.31 -15.04 -3.37
C THR A 380 -13.46 -15.66 -2.28
N ARG A 381 -14.09 -16.44 -1.40
CA ARG A 381 -13.45 -17.18 -0.30
C ARG A 381 -12.58 -16.31 0.61
N ASN A 382 -12.93 -15.04 0.71
CA ASN A 382 -12.35 -14.15 1.70
C ASN A 382 -13.21 -14.18 2.96
N GLN A 383 -12.62 -13.73 4.04
CA GLN A 383 -13.41 -13.46 5.23
C GLN A 383 -13.23 -11.95 5.57
N PHE A 384 -14.28 -11.23 5.82
CA PHE A 384 -14.34 -9.81 6.08
C PHE A 384 -14.81 -9.54 7.53
N ILE A 385 -13.90 -9.11 8.46
CA ILE A 385 -14.21 -8.97 9.89
C ILE A 385 -13.95 -7.54 10.40
N GLY A 386 -14.99 -6.85 10.83
CA GLY A 386 -14.91 -5.51 11.38
C GLY A 386 -14.70 -4.44 10.30
N ALA A 387 -15.67 -3.56 10.17
CA ALA A 387 -15.58 -2.36 9.36
C ALA A 387 -16.25 -1.22 10.12
N ARG A 388 -15.66 -0.02 10.04
CA ARG A 388 -16.23 1.14 10.72
C ARG A 388 -17.56 1.59 10.11
N ASP A 389 -17.65 1.63 8.79
CA ASP A 389 -18.82 2.22 8.11
C ASP A 389 -19.68 1.18 7.38
N SER A 390 -19.10 0.30 6.58
CA SER A 390 -19.87 -0.71 5.81
C SER A 390 -19.04 -1.86 5.27
N TYR A 391 -19.71 -2.91 4.76
CA TYR A 391 -19.05 -3.98 4.01
C TYR A 391 -18.62 -3.49 2.62
N ILE A 392 -19.51 -2.88 1.86
CA ILE A 392 -19.22 -2.38 0.52
C ILE A 392 -19.67 -0.94 0.34
N ASN A 393 -18.92 -0.16 -0.43
CA ASN A 393 -19.36 1.15 -0.89
C ASN A 393 -19.20 1.21 -2.42
N ILE A 394 -20.25 1.67 -3.07
CA ILE A 394 -20.32 1.87 -4.51
C ILE A 394 -20.37 3.37 -4.75
N SER A 395 -19.23 4.03 -4.55
CA SER A 395 -19.12 5.48 -4.60
C SER A 395 -18.92 5.97 -6.03
N GLY A 396 -19.78 6.90 -6.46
CA GLY A 396 -19.76 7.40 -7.83
C GLY A 396 -20.54 6.51 -8.83
N ASP A 397 -20.66 5.23 -8.56
CA ASP A 397 -21.44 4.30 -9.39
C ASP A 397 -22.93 4.32 -9.01
N LYS A 398 -23.79 4.30 -9.99
CA LYS A 398 -25.25 4.24 -9.76
C LYS A 398 -25.73 2.86 -9.34
N LYS A 399 -24.99 1.83 -9.71
CA LYS A 399 -25.25 0.40 -9.40
C LYS A 399 -23.91 -0.32 -9.30
N ALA A 400 -23.90 -1.44 -8.57
CA ALA A 400 -22.72 -2.32 -8.56
C ALA A 400 -22.33 -2.69 -10.00
N PRO A 401 -21.06 -2.52 -10.38
CA PRO A 401 -20.61 -2.78 -11.74
C PRO A 401 -20.95 -4.21 -12.21
N LYS A 402 -21.36 -4.35 -13.46
CA LYS A 402 -21.49 -5.65 -14.10
C LYS A 402 -20.12 -6.34 -14.15
N GLY A 403 -20.08 -7.64 -13.87
CA GLY A 403 -18.81 -8.40 -13.87
C GLY A 403 -18.01 -8.28 -12.58
N LEU A 404 -18.48 -7.55 -11.56
CA LEU A 404 -17.99 -7.70 -10.20
C LEU A 404 -18.76 -8.84 -9.51
N ASN A 405 -18.11 -9.98 -9.35
CA ASN A 405 -18.68 -11.19 -8.81
C ASN A 405 -18.25 -11.39 -7.35
N LEU A 406 -19.20 -11.23 -6.43
CA LEU A 406 -18.98 -11.41 -4.98
C LEU A 406 -19.67 -12.70 -4.53
N HIS A 407 -18.89 -13.65 -3.99
CA HIS A 407 -19.46 -14.94 -3.58
C HIS A 407 -18.57 -15.76 -2.63
N HIS A 408 -19.19 -16.67 -1.87
CA HIS A 408 -18.50 -17.61 -0.97
C HIS A 408 -17.58 -16.93 0.04
N ASN A 409 -17.88 -15.71 0.47
CA ASN A 409 -17.15 -14.97 1.47
C ASN A 409 -17.76 -15.18 2.88
N VAL A 410 -16.98 -14.91 3.91
CA VAL A 410 -17.44 -14.80 5.29
C VAL A 410 -17.38 -13.35 5.70
N ILE A 411 -18.51 -12.73 5.99
CA ILE A 411 -18.62 -11.32 6.38
C ILE A 411 -19.09 -11.23 7.82
N LYS A 412 -18.29 -10.67 8.72
CA LYS A 412 -18.62 -10.45 10.13
C LYS A 412 -18.34 -9.01 10.51
N LEU A 413 -19.38 -8.24 10.83
CA LEU A 413 -19.25 -6.82 11.15
C LEU A 413 -19.81 -6.53 12.54
N GLY A 414 -19.47 -5.39 13.10
CA GLY A 414 -20.02 -4.88 14.34
C GLY A 414 -21.54 -4.65 14.25
N PRO A 415 -22.26 -4.67 15.38
CA PRO A 415 -23.70 -4.43 15.40
C PRO A 415 -24.06 -3.10 14.71
N GLY A 416 -25.12 -3.10 13.90
CA GLY A 416 -25.59 -1.92 13.19
C GLY A 416 -24.72 -1.45 11.99
N THR A 417 -23.55 -2.06 11.77
CA THR A 417 -22.70 -1.71 10.60
C THR A 417 -23.44 -2.02 9.30
N LYS A 418 -23.36 -1.12 8.35
CA LYS A 418 -24.07 -1.23 7.07
C LYS A 418 -23.51 -2.37 6.19
N THR A 419 -24.42 -3.10 5.54
CA THR A 419 -24.00 -4.05 4.49
C THR A 419 -23.49 -3.32 3.26
N ALA A 420 -24.14 -2.21 2.88
CA ALA A 420 -23.62 -1.32 1.85
C ALA A 420 -23.75 0.14 2.32
N TYR A 421 -22.76 0.97 2.02
CA TYR A 421 -22.81 2.40 2.36
C TYR A 421 -24.02 3.06 1.71
N GLY A 422 -24.74 3.88 2.49
CA GLY A 422 -25.98 4.52 2.04
C GLY A 422 -27.21 3.60 1.95
N SER A 423 -27.08 2.29 2.23
CA SER A 423 -28.24 1.40 2.28
C SER A 423 -28.94 1.41 3.66
N ALA A 424 -30.20 0.96 3.68
CA ALA A 424 -30.91 0.76 4.93
C ALA A 424 -30.46 -0.52 5.67
N GLU A 425 -29.98 -1.52 4.93
CA GLU A 425 -29.66 -2.83 5.49
C GLU A 425 -28.35 -2.80 6.26
N THR A 426 -28.43 -3.17 7.53
CA THR A 426 -27.27 -3.45 8.39
C THR A 426 -26.86 -4.91 8.27
N ILE A 427 -25.79 -5.29 8.93
CA ILE A 427 -25.27 -6.67 8.91
C ILE A 427 -26.30 -7.70 9.39
N GLU A 428 -27.16 -7.33 10.32
CA GLU A 428 -28.29 -8.15 10.82
C GLU A 428 -29.34 -8.42 9.73
N LEU A 429 -29.42 -7.53 8.74
CA LEU A 429 -30.36 -7.58 7.62
C LEU A 429 -29.66 -7.96 6.31
N ALA A 430 -28.43 -8.42 6.35
CA ALA A 430 -27.60 -8.71 5.17
C ALA A 430 -28.25 -9.72 4.20
N ALA A 431 -29.03 -10.68 4.71
CA ALA A 431 -29.80 -11.59 3.87
C ALA A 431 -30.81 -10.87 2.95
N ARG A 432 -31.40 -9.75 3.39
CA ARG A 432 -32.29 -8.92 2.57
C ARG A 432 -31.51 -8.20 1.47
N TRP A 433 -30.35 -7.65 1.83
CA TRP A 433 -29.45 -7.02 0.86
C TRP A 433 -28.98 -8.03 -0.20
N GLN A 434 -28.57 -9.24 0.22
CA GLN A 434 -28.16 -10.33 -0.66
C GLN A 434 -29.30 -10.71 -1.64
N ALA A 435 -30.51 -10.96 -1.13
CA ALA A 435 -31.66 -11.28 -1.96
C ALA A 435 -32.02 -10.20 -2.97
N ARG A 436 -31.90 -8.92 -2.59
CA ARG A 436 -32.19 -7.77 -3.45
C ARG A 436 -31.14 -7.53 -4.52
N THR A 437 -29.88 -7.77 -4.22
CA THR A 437 -28.75 -7.43 -5.11
C THR A 437 -28.25 -8.62 -5.93
N GLY A 438 -28.54 -9.85 -5.53
CA GLY A 438 -27.98 -11.09 -6.10
C GLY A 438 -26.47 -11.24 -5.86
N LYS A 439 -25.86 -10.38 -5.05
CA LYS A 439 -24.43 -10.45 -4.69
C LYS A 439 -24.22 -11.38 -3.48
N GLU A 440 -22.97 -11.80 -3.28
CA GLU A 440 -22.56 -12.66 -2.15
C GLU A 440 -23.28 -14.00 -2.05
N HIS A 441 -23.63 -14.60 -3.19
CA HIS A 441 -24.21 -15.96 -3.17
C HIS A 441 -23.23 -16.96 -2.56
N GLY A 442 -23.74 -17.89 -1.75
CA GLY A 442 -22.92 -18.84 -1.01
C GLY A 442 -22.07 -18.23 0.11
N SER A 443 -22.23 -16.95 0.39
CA SER A 443 -21.54 -16.26 1.49
C SER A 443 -22.31 -16.34 2.79
N THR A 444 -21.60 -16.21 3.91
CA THR A 444 -22.19 -16.18 5.26
C THR A 444 -22.00 -14.81 5.90
N PHE A 445 -23.02 -14.37 6.65
CA PHE A 445 -23.01 -13.12 7.38
C PHE A 445 -23.12 -13.38 8.88
N GLY A 446 -22.43 -12.60 9.69
CA GLY A 446 -22.46 -12.67 11.13
C GLY A 446 -22.25 -11.32 11.80
N VAL A 447 -22.74 -11.20 13.02
CA VAL A 447 -22.55 -10.00 13.84
C VAL A 447 -21.45 -10.28 14.85
N LEU A 448 -20.51 -9.36 14.97
CA LEU A 448 -19.46 -9.38 16.00
C LEU A 448 -20.06 -8.94 17.35
N THR A 449 -19.42 -9.31 18.44
CA THR A 449 -19.77 -8.83 19.78
C THR A 449 -19.29 -7.38 20.04
N THR A 450 -18.36 -6.90 19.22
CA THR A 450 -17.77 -5.55 19.27
C THR A 450 -17.71 -4.97 17.86
N ASP A 451 -17.48 -3.66 17.74
CA ASP A 451 -17.40 -2.99 16.44
C ASP A 451 -16.20 -3.44 15.59
N ARG A 452 -15.18 -3.98 16.22
CA ARG A 452 -13.95 -4.46 15.57
C ARG A 452 -13.44 -5.75 16.21
N CYS A 453 -12.59 -6.49 15.51
CA CYS A 453 -11.80 -7.56 16.11
C CYS A 453 -10.71 -6.99 17.02
N GLU A 454 -10.61 -7.53 18.21
CA GLU A 454 -9.40 -7.37 19.02
C GLU A 454 -8.27 -8.19 18.36
N ALA A 455 -7.12 -7.55 18.16
CA ALA A 455 -5.98 -8.13 17.43
C ALA A 455 -5.09 -8.97 18.34
#